data_f8448f0f59c27c875e9ca7b392f82910
#
_entry.id   f8448f0f59c27c875e9ca7b392f82910
#
_cell.length_a   1.000
_cell.length_b   1.000
_cell.length_c   1.000
_cell.angle_alpha   90.00
_cell.angle_beta   90.00
_cell.angle_gamma   90.00
#
_symmetry.space_group_name_H-M   'P 1'
#
loop_
_entity.id
_entity.type
_entity.pdbx_description
1 polymer ?
#
loop_
_entity_poly.entity_id
_entity_poly.type
_entity_poly.pdbx_seq_one_letter_code
_entity_poly.pdbx_strand_id
1 'polypeptide(L)'
;MHIGDYWGYREFFGDSFSVRIVGDTLLNNRRYYSFRFNNGDSWFYRIDDSMRVRGFTRDSVWCPEREFIEFNLAAPDSSIWHICLLGNENYSYNGFLRNTIEFYPNINRTLPTKKFSGAYIDRISGDTVFTNTYYPRQDLARGIGIIRFQGEAAPEYRLVGAIINGVVYGTVLSVALKEIDGEILLPRNYPNPFNSITKISFALTERNKVTVTILDLLGRRIGSVVENSYMEAGVHEIIWDAENLPSGVYIYRISTEKFSRLSKAILLK
;
A
#
# COMPACT_ATOMS: atom_id res chain seq x y z
N MET A 1 0.32 -0.21 -8.07
CA MET A 1 0.03 -1.47 -7.36
C MET A 1 1.19 -2.42 -7.60
N HIS A 2 1.79 -2.96 -6.54
CA HIS A 2 2.92 -3.90 -6.64
C HIS A 2 2.62 -5.11 -5.74
N ILE A 3 3.06 -6.28 -6.16
CA ILE A 3 2.97 -7.49 -5.31
C ILE A 3 3.82 -7.23 -4.07
N GLY A 4 3.24 -7.46 -2.89
CA GLY A 4 3.84 -7.15 -1.60
C GLY A 4 3.40 -5.81 -0.98
N ASP A 5 2.71 -4.93 -1.73
CA ASP A 5 2.09 -3.75 -1.13
C ASP A 5 1.14 -4.18 -0.01
N TYR A 6 1.18 -3.46 1.10
CA TYR A 6 0.47 -3.79 2.34
C TYR A 6 -0.13 -2.53 2.96
N TRP A 7 -1.32 -2.66 3.55
CA TRP A 7 -2.02 -1.64 4.32
C TRP A 7 -2.55 -2.22 5.62
N GLY A 8 -2.28 -1.56 6.74
CA GLY A 8 -2.83 -1.88 8.05
C GLY A 8 -3.78 -0.79 8.52
N TYR A 9 -4.98 -1.16 8.92
CA TYR A 9 -6.05 -0.27 9.35
C TYR A 9 -6.46 -0.58 10.78
N ARG A 10 -6.91 0.46 11.49
CA ARG A 10 -7.49 0.35 12.82
C ARG A 10 -8.78 1.13 12.90
N GLU A 11 -9.77 0.54 13.52
CA GLU A 11 -10.97 1.21 13.98
C GLU A 11 -10.65 2.13 15.16
N PHE A 12 -11.44 3.20 15.33
CA PHE A 12 -11.20 4.20 16.39
C PHE A 12 -11.25 3.58 17.81
N PHE A 13 -12.13 2.61 18.06
CA PHE A 13 -12.31 1.95 19.36
C PHE A 13 -12.11 0.44 19.35
N GLY A 14 -11.60 -0.15 18.29
CA GLY A 14 -11.68 -1.58 18.15
C GLY A 14 -10.64 -2.26 17.28
N ASP A 15 -11.15 -3.13 16.44
CA ASP A 15 -10.39 -4.10 15.69
C ASP A 15 -9.46 -3.48 14.64
N SER A 16 -8.48 -4.27 14.28
CA SER A 16 -7.54 -3.96 13.22
C SER A 16 -7.68 -4.98 12.12
N PHE A 17 -7.60 -4.54 10.88
CA PHE A 17 -7.46 -5.44 9.75
C PHE A 17 -6.31 -5.02 8.83
N SER A 18 -5.88 -5.94 8.00
CA SER A 18 -4.85 -5.67 7.01
C SER A 18 -5.24 -6.18 5.64
N VAL A 19 -4.66 -5.55 4.63
CA VAL A 19 -4.83 -5.90 3.22
C VAL A 19 -3.47 -5.96 2.57
N ARG A 20 -3.24 -6.95 1.71
CA ARG A 20 -1.99 -7.12 0.96
C ARG A 20 -2.26 -7.52 -0.49
N ILE A 21 -1.42 -7.05 -1.39
CA ILE A 21 -1.32 -7.61 -2.74
C ILE A 21 -0.42 -8.84 -2.70
N VAL A 22 -1.01 -10.02 -2.85
CA VAL A 22 -0.31 -11.31 -2.75
C VAL A 22 0.12 -11.88 -4.09
N GLY A 23 -0.38 -11.33 -5.18
CA GLY A 23 -0.07 -11.80 -6.54
C GLY A 23 -0.96 -11.13 -7.58
N ASP A 24 -0.93 -11.64 -8.78
CA ASP A 24 -1.83 -11.27 -9.85
C ASP A 24 -2.41 -12.51 -10.54
N THR A 25 -3.49 -12.33 -11.25
CA THR A 25 -4.19 -13.41 -11.97
C THR A 25 -4.88 -12.87 -13.22
N LEU A 26 -5.17 -13.75 -14.17
CA LEU A 26 -5.97 -13.45 -15.35
C LEU A 26 -7.44 -13.81 -15.10
N LEU A 27 -8.32 -12.81 -15.17
CA LEU A 27 -9.77 -12.98 -15.11
C LEU A 27 -10.37 -12.31 -16.34
N ASN A 28 -11.17 -13.06 -17.12
CA ASN A 28 -11.73 -12.59 -18.39
C ASN A 28 -10.66 -11.97 -19.33
N ASN A 29 -9.50 -12.61 -19.47
CA ASN A 29 -8.36 -12.16 -20.27
C ASN A 29 -7.76 -10.80 -19.84
N ARG A 30 -8.04 -10.35 -18.63
CA ARG A 30 -7.48 -9.11 -18.06
C ARG A 30 -6.71 -9.44 -16.79
N ARG A 31 -5.57 -8.76 -16.59
CA ARG A 31 -4.72 -8.94 -15.40
C ARG A 31 -5.30 -8.15 -14.24
N TYR A 32 -5.52 -8.84 -13.10
CA TYR A 32 -5.96 -8.27 -11.84
C TYR A 32 -4.95 -8.59 -10.75
N TYR A 33 -4.72 -7.63 -9.85
CA TYR A 33 -4.00 -7.86 -8.61
C TYR A 33 -4.92 -8.48 -7.58
N SER A 34 -4.42 -9.50 -6.86
CA SER A 34 -5.13 -10.18 -5.78
C SER A 34 -4.84 -9.49 -4.46
N PHE A 35 -5.85 -8.85 -3.88
CA PHE A 35 -5.82 -8.22 -2.57
C PHE A 35 -6.35 -9.22 -1.55
N ARG A 36 -5.51 -9.63 -0.61
CA ARG A 36 -5.88 -10.55 0.46
C ARG A 36 -6.02 -9.81 1.76
N PHE A 37 -7.14 -10.05 2.45
CA PHE A 37 -7.42 -9.56 3.79
C PHE A 37 -6.94 -10.57 4.83
N ASN A 38 -6.65 -10.11 6.05
CA ASN A 38 -6.22 -11.00 7.14
C ASN A 38 -7.31 -11.99 7.63
N ASN A 39 -8.59 -11.76 7.29
CA ASN A 39 -9.68 -12.72 7.50
C ASN A 39 -9.73 -13.84 6.45
N GLY A 40 -8.83 -13.83 5.47
CA GLY A 40 -8.76 -14.81 4.38
C GLY A 40 -9.47 -14.42 3.10
N ASP A 41 -10.32 -13.38 3.12
CA ASP A 41 -11.00 -12.90 1.92
C ASP A 41 -10.01 -12.38 0.88
N SER A 42 -10.39 -12.50 -0.38
CA SER A 42 -9.59 -11.99 -1.49
C SER A 42 -10.45 -11.22 -2.48
N TRP A 43 -10.00 -10.02 -2.79
CA TRP A 43 -10.61 -9.15 -3.80
C TRP A 43 -9.62 -8.93 -4.94
N PHE A 44 -10.15 -8.63 -6.12
CA PHE A 44 -9.35 -8.51 -7.34
C PHE A 44 -9.56 -7.12 -7.95
N TYR A 45 -8.47 -6.38 -8.11
CA TYR A 45 -8.50 -5.04 -8.67
C TYR A 45 -7.44 -4.83 -9.75
N ARG A 46 -7.76 -3.97 -10.70
CA ARG A 46 -6.82 -3.43 -11.71
C ARG A 46 -7.07 -1.94 -11.93
N ILE A 47 -6.11 -1.26 -12.52
CA ILE A 47 -6.31 0.11 -13.03
C ILE A 47 -6.33 0.00 -14.56
N ASP A 48 -7.34 0.59 -15.18
CA ASP A 48 -7.43 0.66 -16.65
C ASP A 48 -6.76 1.92 -17.21
N ASP A 49 -6.63 1.99 -18.54
CA ASP A 49 -5.97 3.11 -19.26
C ASP A 49 -6.68 4.46 -19.05
N SER A 50 -7.92 4.44 -18.61
CA SER A 50 -8.70 5.64 -18.25
C SER A 50 -8.57 6.01 -16.78
N MET A 51 -7.58 5.44 -16.05
CA MET A 51 -7.35 5.69 -14.64
C MET A 51 -8.55 5.28 -13.74
N ARG A 52 -9.32 4.26 -14.12
CA ARG A 52 -10.38 3.70 -13.30
C ARG A 52 -9.87 2.48 -12.57
N VAL A 53 -10.12 2.44 -11.27
CA VAL A 53 -9.92 1.23 -10.45
C VAL A 53 -11.12 0.31 -10.68
N ARG A 54 -10.88 -0.83 -11.29
CA ARG A 54 -11.89 -1.83 -11.58
C ARG A 54 -11.74 -3.02 -10.67
N GLY A 55 -12.84 -3.40 -10.02
CA GLY A 55 -12.96 -4.63 -9.26
C GLY A 55 -13.56 -5.75 -10.09
N PHE A 56 -13.27 -6.99 -9.71
CA PHE A 56 -13.89 -8.18 -10.28
C PHE A 56 -14.72 -8.89 -9.21
N THR A 57 -15.95 -9.28 -9.56
CA THR A 57 -16.84 -10.07 -8.71
C THR A 57 -17.18 -11.41 -9.37
N ARG A 58 -17.39 -12.43 -8.54
CA ARG A 58 -17.95 -13.72 -9.00
C ARG A 58 -19.48 -13.71 -9.00
N ASP A 59 -20.07 -12.72 -8.34
CA ASP A 59 -21.53 -12.57 -8.27
C ASP A 59 -22.06 -11.93 -9.56
N SER A 60 -22.56 -12.76 -10.46
CA SER A 60 -23.18 -12.34 -11.73
C SER A 60 -24.62 -11.84 -11.56
N VAL A 61 -25.23 -12.03 -10.41
CA VAL A 61 -26.55 -11.48 -10.12
C VAL A 61 -26.43 -10.00 -9.75
N TRP A 62 -25.43 -9.69 -8.91
CA TRP A 62 -25.14 -8.31 -8.56
C TRP A 62 -24.52 -7.52 -9.71
N CYS A 63 -23.55 -8.10 -10.42
CA CYS A 63 -22.89 -7.48 -11.57
C CYS A 63 -22.72 -8.49 -12.70
N PRO A 64 -23.64 -8.51 -13.71
CA PRO A 64 -23.59 -9.45 -14.82
C PRO A 64 -22.30 -9.43 -15.62
N GLU A 65 -21.66 -8.27 -15.75
CA GLU A 65 -20.37 -8.09 -16.42
C GLU A 65 -19.18 -8.62 -15.60
N ARG A 66 -19.42 -8.93 -14.32
CA ARG A 66 -18.41 -9.37 -13.35
C ARG A 66 -17.27 -8.37 -13.13
N GLU A 67 -17.31 -7.21 -13.75
CA GLU A 67 -16.36 -6.12 -13.59
C GLU A 67 -17.13 -4.84 -13.23
N PHE A 68 -16.70 -4.18 -12.15
CA PHE A 68 -17.30 -2.96 -11.65
C PHE A 68 -16.26 -1.83 -11.50
N ILE A 69 -16.71 -0.58 -11.50
CA ILE A 69 -15.85 0.60 -11.33
C ILE A 69 -15.90 1.04 -9.87
N GLU A 70 -14.86 0.71 -9.11
CA GLU A 70 -14.74 1.15 -7.71
C GLU A 70 -14.42 2.63 -7.62
N PHE A 71 -13.37 3.10 -8.33
CA PHE A 71 -12.97 4.49 -8.36
C PHE A 71 -12.70 4.96 -9.79
N ASN A 72 -13.08 6.20 -10.07
CA ASN A 72 -12.63 6.92 -11.26
C ASN A 72 -11.64 8.01 -10.82
N LEU A 73 -10.34 7.72 -10.92
CA LEU A 73 -9.28 8.62 -10.45
C LEU A 73 -9.10 9.86 -11.34
N ALA A 74 -9.62 9.82 -12.57
CA ALA A 74 -9.62 10.95 -13.51
C ALA A 74 -10.91 11.78 -13.45
N ALA A 75 -11.89 11.38 -12.61
CA ALA A 75 -13.17 12.06 -12.55
C ALA A 75 -13.03 13.53 -12.12
N PRO A 76 -13.78 14.46 -12.75
CA PRO A 76 -13.96 15.81 -12.24
C PRO A 76 -14.68 15.83 -10.88
N ASP A 77 -14.54 16.94 -10.15
CA ASP A 77 -15.25 17.13 -8.88
C ASP A 77 -16.76 16.96 -9.06
N SER A 78 -17.41 16.36 -8.10
CA SER A 78 -18.85 16.07 -8.07
C SER A 78 -19.36 15.11 -9.15
N SER A 79 -18.46 14.33 -9.78
CA SER A 79 -18.85 13.30 -10.74
C SER A 79 -19.46 12.09 -10.07
N ILE A 80 -20.42 11.46 -10.72
CA ILE A 80 -20.96 10.14 -10.34
C ILE A 80 -20.83 9.15 -11.48
N TRP A 81 -20.79 7.87 -11.17
CA TRP A 81 -20.80 6.78 -12.13
C TRP A 81 -21.49 5.54 -11.57
N HIS A 82 -22.02 4.72 -12.46
CA HIS A 82 -22.48 3.40 -12.09
C HIS A 82 -21.31 2.50 -11.67
N ILE A 83 -21.45 1.83 -10.54
CA ILE A 83 -20.49 0.83 -10.10
C ILE A 83 -20.48 -0.33 -11.08
N CYS A 84 -21.67 -0.88 -11.40
CA CYS A 84 -21.85 -1.92 -12.41
C CYS A 84 -22.85 -1.45 -13.47
N LEU A 85 -22.48 -1.47 -14.76
CA LEU A 85 -23.26 -0.91 -15.85
C LEU A 85 -24.62 -1.59 -16.07
N LEU A 86 -24.70 -2.91 -15.83
CA LEU A 86 -25.93 -3.69 -16.00
C LEU A 86 -26.61 -4.05 -14.67
N GLY A 87 -26.11 -3.50 -13.55
CA GLY A 87 -26.69 -3.72 -12.23
C GLY A 87 -28.02 -3.01 -12.02
N ASN A 88 -28.66 -3.29 -10.90
CA ASN A 88 -29.93 -2.65 -10.55
C ASN A 88 -29.73 -1.12 -10.41
N GLU A 89 -30.45 -0.36 -11.26
CA GLU A 89 -30.34 1.11 -11.34
C GLU A 89 -30.57 1.85 -10.02
N ASN A 90 -31.12 1.18 -9.01
CA ASN A 90 -31.50 1.81 -7.76
C ASN A 90 -30.38 1.94 -6.72
N TYR A 91 -29.24 1.21 -6.84
CA TYR A 91 -28.29 1.05 -5.74
C TYR A 91 -26.80 1.07 -6.10
N SER A 92 -26.42 1.51 -7.29
CA SER A 92 -25.08 1.21 -7.80
C SER A 92 -24.28 2.42 -8.29
N TYR A 93 -24.34 3.54 -7.57
CA TYR A 93 -23.54 4.71 -7.93
C TYR A 93 -22.45 4.99 -6.92
N ASN A 94 -21.24 5.24 -7.40
CA ASN A 94 -20.17 5.90 -6.67
C ASN A 94 -19.97 7.31 -7.21
N GLY A 95 -19.49 8.19 -6.36
CA GLY A 95 -19.24 9.57 -6.71
C GLY A 95 -17.90 10.06 -6.18
N PHE A 96 -17.29 10.94 -6.94
CA PHE A 96 -16.13 11.70 -6.55
C PHE A 96 -16.57 13.05 -5.99
N LEU A 97 -16.28 13.30 -4.70
CA LEU A 97 -16.69 14.53 -4.02
C LEU A 97 -15.74 15.69 -4.37
N ARG A 98 -14.45 15.53 -4.07
CA ARG A 98 -13.47 16.61 -4.25
C ARG A 98 -12.03 16.16 -4.06
N ASN A 99 -11.10 16.97 -4.56
CA ASN A 99 -9.70 16.93 -4.19
C ASN A 99 -9.44 17.76 -2.94
N THR A 100 -8.55 17.31 -2.08
CA THR A 100 -8.07 18.01 -0.89
C THR A 100 -6.56 17.79 -0.72
N ILE A 101 -5.95 18.55 0.19
CA ILE A 101 -4.61 18.26 0.72
C ILE A 101 -4.78 18.10 2.22
N GLU A 102 -4.43 16.94 2.75
CA GLU A 102 -4.66 16.62 4.16
C GLU A 102 -3.40 16.08 4.83
N PHE A 103 -3.23 16.43 6.11
CA PHE A 103 -2.19 15.87 6.96
C PHE A 103 -2.70 14.60 7.64
N TYR A 104 -1.92 13.54 7.55
CA TYR A 104 -2.21 12.23 8.13
C TYR A 104 -1.22 11.92 9.26
N PRO A 105 -1.63 12.12 10.54
CA PRO A 105 -0.71 12.01 11.68
C PRO A 105 -0.15 10.59 11.84
N ASN A 106 -0.93 9.56 11.56
CA ASN A 106 -0.49 8.16 11.71
C ASN A 106 0.71 7.79 10.82
N ILE A 107 0.88 8.47 9.69
CA ILE A 107 1.97 8.25 8.75
C ILE A 107 2.88 9.47 8.62
N ASN A 108 2.60 10.54 9.39
CA ASN A 108 3.32 11.81 9.42
C ASN A 108 3.57 12.40 8.01
N ARG A 109 2.49 12.51 7.21
CA ARG A 109 2.55 13.02 5.83
C ARG A 109 1.38 13.94 5.51
N THR A 110 1.65 14.98 4.73
CA THR A 110 0.64 15.79 4.05
C THR A 110 0.56 15.33 2.60
N LEU A 111 -0.62 14.90 2.16
CA LEU A 111 -0.79 14.25 0.85
C LEU A 111 -2.00 14.81 0.10
N PRO A 112 -1.89 14.95 -1.24
CA PRO A 112 -3.06 15.14 -2.09
C PRO A 112 -4.00 13.94 -1.94
N THR A 113 -5.26 14.22 -1.67
CA THR A 113 -6.27 13.22 -1.33
C THR A 113 -7.51 13.41 -2.19
N LYS A 114 -8.03 12.31 -2.72
CA LYS A 114 -9.32 12.22 -3.39
C LYS A 114 -10.34 11.64 -2.44
N LYS A 115 -11.47 12.32 -2.27
CA LYS A 115 -12.59 11.86 -1.44
C LYS A 115 -13.68 11.29 -2.31
N PHE A 116 -14.07 10.06 -2.02
CA PHE A 116 -15.14 9.35 -2.68
C PHE A 116 -16.26 9.03 -1.69
N SER A 117 -17.49 8.95 -2.19
CA SER A 117 -18.67 8.56 -1.42
C SER A 117 -19.63 7.84 -2.35
N GLY A 118 -20.53 7.03 -1.78
CA GLY A 118 -21.70 6.58 -2.51
C GLY A 118 -22.55 7.77 -2.96
N ALA A 119 -23.29 7.58 -4.03
CA ALA A 119 -24.21 8.55 -4.57
C ALA A 119 -25.51 7.87 -5.01
N TYR A 120 -26.61 8.60 -4.97
CA TYR A 120 -27.84 8.22 -5.64
C TYR A 120 -28.45 9.41 -6.37
N ILE A 121 -29.28 9.13 -7.36
CA ILE A 121 -30.06 10.17 -8.03
C ILE A 121 -31.44 10.17 -7.41
N ASP A 122 -31.86 11.33 -6.89
CA ASP A 122 -33.26 11.50 -6.45
C ASP A 122 -34.16 11.50 -7.68
N ARG A 123 -35.05 10.52 -7.75
CA ARG A 123 -35.98 10.37 -8.89
C ARG A 123 -37.05 11.43 -8.96
N ILE A 124 -37.31 12.12 -7.86
CA ILE A 124 -38.37 13.17 -7.80
C ILE A 124 -37.78 14.50 -8.27
N SER A 125 -36.64 14.91 -7.71
CA SER A 125 -35.98 16.18 -8.07
C SER A 125 -35.01 16.05 -9.25
N GLY A 126 -34.49 14.86 -9.54
CA GLY A 126 -33.39 14.64 -10.48
C GLY A 126 -32.03 15.03 -9.91
N ASP A 127 -31.97 15.45 -8.64
CA ASP A 127 -30.73 15.89 -8.01
C ASP A 127 -29.83 14.72 -7.63
N THR A 128 -28.53 14.96 -7.72
CA THR A 128 -27.53 14.01 -7.22
C THR A 128 -27.31 14.20 -5.73
N VAL A 129 -27.53 13.16 -4.97
CA VAL A 129 -27.35 13.19 -3.52
C VAL A 129 -26.19 12.28 -3.14
N PHE A 130 -25.15 12.84 -2.52
CA PHE A 130 -24.07 12.08 -1.91
C PHE A 130 -24.50 11.63 -0.50
N THR A 131 -24.42 10.33 -0.24
CA THR A 131 -24.84 9.78 1.03
C THR A 131 -23.66 9.31 1.86
N ASN A 132 -23.70 9.66 3.15
CA ASN A 132 -22.76 9.11 4.14
C ASN A 132 -23.36 7.91 4.90
N THR A 133 -24.62 7.56 4.64
CA THR A 133 -25.37 6.64 5.50
C THR A 133 -25.42 5.22 4.96
N TYR A 134 -25.37 5.05 3.64
CA TYR A 134 -25.58 3.75 3.00
C TYR A 134 -24.42 3.26 2.11
N TYR A 135 -23.40 4.08 1.90
CA TYR A 135 -22.29 3.73 1.00
C TYR A 135 -20.94 4.09 1.63
N PRO A 136 -19.91 3.32 1.33
CA PRO A 136 -18.60 3.56 1.90
C PRO A 136 -18.08 4.96 1.51
N ARG A 137 -17.66 5.70 2.51
CA ARG A 137 -16.79 6.86 2.30
C ARG A 137 -15.36 6.39 2.26
N GLN A 138 -14.64 6.77 1.22
CA GLN A 138 -13.25 6.39 1.06
C GLN A 138 -12.41 7.60 0.68
N ASP A 139 -11.31 7.79 1.42
CA ASP A 139 -10.33 8.83 1.13
C ASP A 139 -9.07 8.15 0.57
N LEU A 140 -8.68 8.49 -0.66
CA LEU A 140 -7.50 7.95 -1.32
C LEU A 140 -6.39 8.99 -1.37
N ALA A 141 -5.27 8.74 -0.71
CA ALA A 141 -4.09 9.57 -0.77
C ALA A 141 -3.16 9.15 -1.92
N ARG A 142 -2.65 10.13 -2.65
CA ARG A 142 -1.74 9.90 -3.77
C ARG A 142 -0.51 9.14 -3.32
N GLY A 143 -0.19 8.06 -4.01
CA GLY A 143 0.99 7.22 -3.77
C GLY A 143 0.85 6.23 -2.62
N ILE A 144 -0.25 6.25 -1.85
CA ILE A 144 -0.49 5.32 -0.75
C ILE A 144 -1.74 4.46 -0.99
N GLY A 145 -2.82 5.03 -1.53
CA GLY A 145 -4.10 4.34 -1.69
C GLY A 145 -5.11 4.76 -0.63
N ILE A 146 -5.95 3.84 -0.17
CA ILE A 146 -7.01 4.13 0.80
C ILE A 146 -6.39 4.48 2.15
N ILE A 147 -6.70 5.68 2.65
CA ILE A 147 -6.25 6.19 3.96
C ILE A 147 -7.37 6.08 5.00
N ARG A 148 -8.60 6.23 4.57
CA ARG A 148 -9.80 6.17 5.40
C ARG A 148 -10.88 5.41 4.66
N PHE A 149 -11.56 4.59 5.39
CA PHE A 149 -12.67 3.79 4.88
C PHE A 149 -13.77 3.71 5.94
N GLN A 150 -14.99 3.95 5.52
CA GLN A 150 -16.19 3.78 6.35
C GLN A 150 -17.22 3.02 5.51
N GLY A 151 -17.55 1.81 5.91
CA GLY A 151 -18.58 0.99 5.27
C GLY A 151 -20.00 1.41 5.66
N GLU A 152 -20.97 0.75 5.04
CA GLU A 152 -22.38 0.88 5.38
C GLU A 152 -22.61 0.37 6.81
N ALA A 153 -23.19 1.22 7.69
CA ALA A 153 -23.40 0.93 9.11
C ALA A 153 -22.15 0.36 9.84
N ALA A 154 -20.98 0.57 9.29
CA ALA A 154 -19.71 0.07 9.82
C ALA A 154 -18.90 1.21 10.46
N PRO A 155 -18.01 0.88 11.41
CA PRO A 155 -17.10 1.85 11.98
C PRO A 155 -16.14 2.44 10.94
N GLU A 156 -15.60 3.61 11.26
CA GLU A 156 -14.57 4.24 10.47
C GLU A 156 -13.21 3.59 10.74
N TYR A 157 -12.56 3.11 9.69
CA TYR A 157 -11.21 2.59 9.71
C TYR A 157 -10.24 3.63 9.17
N ARG A 158 -9.11 3.79 9.85
CA ARG A 158 -8.03 4.68 9.45
C ARG A 158 -6.74 3.90 9.25
N LEU A 159 -5.99 4.27 8.22
CA LEU A 159 -4.67 3.73 7.99
C LEU A 159 -3.75 4.05 9.17
N VAL A 160 -3.12 3.03 9.74
CA VAL A 160 -2.09 3.18 10.77
C VAL A 160 -0.69 2.97 10.22
N GLY A 161 -0.57 2.22 9.14
CA GLY A 161 0.68 2.03 8.42
C GLY A 161 0.50 1.30 7.11
N ALA A 162 1.46 1.46 6.21
CA ALA A 162 1.49 0.80 4.91
C ALA A 162 2.91 0.47 4.48
N ILE A 163 3.02 -0.52 3.59
CA ILE A 163 4.24 -0.78 2.81
C ILE A 163 3.84 -0.66 1.34
N ILE A 164 4.33 0.37 0.66
CA ILE A 164 3.97 0.63 -0.74
C ILE A 164 5.24 0.66 -1.58
N ASN A 165 5.31 -0.23 -2.55
CA ASN A 165 6.52 -0.44 -3.34
C ASN A 165 7.76 -0.50 -2.44
N GLY A 166 7.62 -1.19 -1.30
CA GLY A 166 8.61 -1.36 -0.25
C GLY A 166 8.95 -0.12 0.59
N VAL A 167 8.26 1.02 0.47
CA VAL A 167 8.36 2.15 1.42
C VAL A 167 7.43 1.90 2.58
N VAL A 168 7.96 2.00 3.78
CA VAL A 168 7.15 1.93 5.00
C VAL A 168 6.62 3.32 5.35
N TYR A 169 5.33 3.40 5.64
CA TYR A 169 4.61 4.57 6.10
C TYR A 169 3.92 4.24 7.43
N GLY A 170 4.11 5.07 8.45
CA GLY A 170 3.47 4.89 9.75
C GLY A 170 3.91 3.61 10.49
N THR A 171 3.01 3.07 11.30
CA THR A 171 3.24 1.87 12.11
C THR A 171 2.67 0.65 11.41
N VAL A 172 3.53 -0.22 10.91
CA VAL A 172 3.13 -1.51 10.35
C VAL A 172 2.85 -2.48 11.51
N LEU A 173 1.66 -3.06 11.53
CA LEU A 173 1.24 -3.99 12.58
C LEU A 173 2.12 -5.25 12.55
N SER A 174 2.52 -5.74 13.72
CA SER A 174 3.39 -6.94 13.85
C SER A 174 2.80 -8.20 13.23
N VAL A 175 1.47 -8.31 13.19
CA VAL A 175 0.75 -9.40 12.50
C VAL A 175 1.01 -9.37 10.99
N ALA A 176 1.09 -8.18 10.41
CA ALA A 176 1.42 -8.01 9.00
C ALA A 176 2.83 -8.44 8.64
N LEU A 177 3.76 -8.22 9.56
CA LEU A 177 5.14 -8.63 9.37
C LEU A 177 5.28 -10.15 9.34
N LYS A 178 4.44 -10.89 10.09
CA LYS A 178 4.46 -12.37 10.12
C LYS A 178 3.88 -13.02 8.85
N GLU A 179 3.00 -12.34 8.13
CA GLU A 179 2.38 -12.87 6.90
C GLU A 179 3.23 -12.63 5.64
N ILE A 180 4.32 -11.85 5.76
CA ILE A 180 5.25 -11.65 4.65
C ILE A 180 6.18 -12.84 4.61
N ASP A 181 6.18 -13.54 3.48
CA ASP A 181 7.08 -14.68 3.21
C ASP A 181 8.53 -14.17 3.22
N GLY A 182 9.18 -14.25 4.37
CA GLY A 182 10.54 -13.77 4.58
C GLY A 182 10.70 -12.91 5.83
N GLU A 183 11.75 -13.18 6.58
CA GLU A 183 12.05 -12.50 7.86
C GLU A 183 12.50 -11.05 7.69
N ILE A 184 12.97 -10.67 6.49
CA ILE A 184 13.51 -9.34 6.20
C ILE A 184 12.68 -8.69 5.11
N LEU A 185 12.05 -7.57 5.44
CA LEU A 185 11.26 -6.78 4.52
C LEU A 185 12.10 -5.65 3.92
N LEU A 186 12.18 -5.69 2.60
CA LEU A 186 12.50 -4.62 1.66
C LEU A 186 13.57 -3.62 2.12
N PRO A 187 14.85 -4.02 2.11
CA PRO A 187 15.93 -3.14 2.45
C PRO A 187 16.01 -1.96 1.46
N ARG A 188 16.09 -0.74 1.99
CA ARG A 188 16.28 0.49 1.23
C ARG A 188 17.32 1.35 1.86
N ASN A 189 17.91 2.24 1.06
CA ASN A 189 18.73 3.32 1.59
C ASN A 189 18.22 4.67 1.06
N TYR A 190 18.26 5.66 1.91
CA TYR A 190 17.90 7.03 1.58
C TYR A 190 18.81 8.03 2.30
N PRO A 191 19.34 9.02 1.57
CA PRO A 191 19.20 9.22 0.12
C PRO A 191 19.86 8.11 -0.71
N ASN A 192 19.41 7.91 -1.96
CA ASN A 192 20.05 7.08 -2.97
C ASN A 192 19.72 7.63 -4.38
N PRO A 193 20.67 8.21 -5.14
CA PRO A 193 22.10 8.33 -4.80
C PRO A 193 22.38 9.16 -3.54
N PHE A 194 23.53 8.91 -2.89
CA PHE A 194 23.93 9.58 -1.67
C PHE A 194 25.39 10.09 -1.74
N ASN A 195 25.70 11.08 -0.91
CA ASN A 195 27.05 11.59 -0.73
C ASN A 195 27.49 11.28 0.70
N SER A 196 28.50 10.44 0.84
CA SER A 196 29.11 9.95 2.08
C SER A 196 28.18 9.16 2.99
N ILE A 197 27.02 9.65 3.37
CA ILE A 197 26.16 9.04 4.39
C ILE A 197 24.77 8.73 3.81
N THR A 198 24.27 7.53 4.12
CA THR A 198 22.88 7.12 3.85
C THR A 198 22.32 6.32 5.02
N LYS A 199 21.01 6.31 5.17
CA LYS A 199 20.31 5.42 6.09
C LYS A 199 19.83 4.18 5.37
N ILE A 200 20.18 3.00 5.86
CA ILE A 200 19.62 1.72 5.41
C ILE A 200 18.44 1.40 6.32
N SER A 201 17.25 1.29 5.74
CA SER A 201 16.02 0.94 6.45
C SER A 201 15.54 -0.45 6.03
N PHE A 202 15.12 -1.25 6.97
CA PHE A 202 14.50 -2.56 6.75
C PHE A 202 13.57 -2.90 7.92
N ALA A 203 12.71 -3.91 7.75
CA ALA A 203 11.88 -4.40 8.84
C ALA A 203 12.12 -5.90 9.07
N LEU A 204 12.00 -6.31 10.33
CA LEU A 204 12.03 -7.70 10.76
C LEU A 204 10.64 -8.15 11.19
N THR A 205 10.26 -9.36 10.82
CA THR A 205 8.98 -9.97 11.21
C THR A 205 9.02 -10.53 12.63
N GLU A 206 10.20 -10.90 13.09
CA GLU A 206 10.47 -11.42 14.45
C GLU A 206 11.84 -10.97 14.92
N ARG A 207 12.13 -11.11 16.21
CA ARG A 207 13.47 -10.89 16.76
C ARG A 207 14.46 -11.82 16.08
N ASN A 208 15.55 -11.25 15.56
CA ASN A 208 16.54 -12.04 14.85
C ASN A 208 17.95 -11.46 15.00
N LYS A 209 18.94 -12.28 14.71
CA LYS A 209 20.35 -11.87 14.65
C LYS A 209 20.66 -11.37 13.25
N VAL A 210 21.01 -10.09 13.13
CA VAL A 210 21.16 -9.39 11.85
C VAL A 210 22.61 -9.05 11.56
N THR A 211 23.00 -9.25 10.32
CA THR A 211 24.26 -8.74 9.77
C THR A 211 23.96 -7.90 8.52
N VAL A 212 24.54 -6.70 8.44
CA VAL A 212 24.48 -5.83 7.26
C VAL A 212 25.87 -5.72 6.67
N THR A 213 26.07 -6.36 5.52
CA THR A 213 27.36 -6.43 4.80
C THR A 213 27.33 -5.55 3.57
N ILE A 214 28.39 -4.80 3.31
CA ILE A 214 28.61 -4.02 2.10
C ILE A 214 29.48 -4.83 1.14
N LEU A 215 29.06 -4.90 -0.10
CA LEU A 215 29.72 -5.63 -1.18
C LEU A 215 29.99 -4.70 -2.36
N ASP A 216 31.05 -4.98 -3.12
CA ASP A 216 31.22 -4.39 -4.44
C ASP A 216 30.35 -5.09 -5.50
N LEU A 217 30.41 -4.60 -6.75
CA LEU A 217 29.64 -5.21 -7.86
C LEU A 217 30.10 -6.63 -8.23
N LEU A 218 31.29 -7.06 -7.79
CA LEU A 218 31.77 -8.42 -7.97
C LEU A 218 31.36 -9.35 -6.82
N GLY A 219 30.58 -8.83 -5.86
CA GLY A 219 30.14 -9.56 -4.68
C GLY A 219 31.20 -9.71 -3.59
N ARG A 220 32.35 -9.03 -3.70
CA ARG A 220 33.41 -9.07 -2.68
C ARG A 220 33.01 -8.20 -1.50
N ARG A 221 33.21 -8.73 -0.28
CA ARG A 221 32.92 -8.00 0.94
C ARG A 221 33.89 -6.83 1.10
N ILE A 222 33.34 -5.63 1.27
CA ILE A 222 34.06 -4.39 1.58
C ILE A 222 34.11 -4.18 3.09
N GLY A 223 32.96 -4.42 3.77
CA GLY A 223 32.83 -4.25 5.21
C GLY A 223 31.46 -4.67 5.73
N SER A 224 31.22 -4.43 7.00
CA SER A 224 29.89 -4.57 7.62
C SER A 224 29.52 -3.32 8.38
N VAL A 225 28.26 -2.90 8.27
CA VAL A 225 27.71 -1.80 9.05
C VAL A 225 27.14 -2.31 10.37
N VAL A 226 26.61 -3.54 10.35
CA VAL A 226 26.15 -4.27 11.52
C VAL A 226 26.68 -5.69 11.44
N GLU A 227 27.14 -6.22 12.56
CA GLU A 227 27.62 -7.60 12.65
C GLU A 227 26.92 -8.34 13.78
N ASN A 228 26.20 -9.42 13.42
CA ASN A 228 25.62 -10.39 14.37
C ASN A 228 24.84 -9.77 15.54
N SER A 229 24.15 -8.65 15.33
CA SER A 229 23.43 -7.94 16.38
C SER A 229 21.99 -8.44 16.47
N TYR A 230 21.50 -8.71 17.68
CA TYR A 230 20.08 -9.01 17.89
C TYR A 230 19.24 -7.75 17.75
N MET A 231 18.19 -7.85 16.94
CA MET A 231 17.22 -6.78 16.71
C MET A 231 15.81 -7.33 16.89
N GLU A 232 14.94 -6.55 17.53
CA GLU A 232 13.54 -6.92 17.77
C GLU A 232 12.73 -6.87 16.46
N ALA A 233 11.52 -7.45 16.49
CA ALA A 233 10.57 -7.28 15.39
C ALA A 233 10.22 -5.79 15.21
N GLY A 234 10.13 -5.33 13.96
CA GLY A 234 9.80 -3.94 13.64
C GLY A 234 10.71 -3.34 12.59
N VAL A 235 10.60 -2.02 12.42
CA VAL A 235 11.40 -1.25 11.46
C VAL A 235 12.71 -0.80 12.11
N HIS A 236 13.81 -0.99 11.39
CA HIS A 236 15.14 -0.60 11.79
C HIS A 236 15.74 0.38 10.80
N GLU A 237 16.46 1.38 11.30
CA GLU A 237 17.28 2.32 10.51
C GLU A 237 18.72 2.24 10.97
N ILE A 238 19.63 2.06 10.02
CA ILE A 238 21.07 1.96 10.29
C ILE A 238 21.77 3.02 9.45
N ILE A 239 22.65 3.78 10.05
CA ILE A 239 23.48 4.75 9.34
C ILE A 239 24.65 4.01 8.72
N TRP A 240 24.81 4.16 7.41
CA TRP A 240 26.00 3.74 6.70
C TRP A 240 26.80 4.95 6.25
N ASP A 241 28.00 5.08 6.84
CA ASP A 241 28.99 6.05 6.44
C ASP A 241 29.96 5.40 5.42
N ALA A 242 29.98 5.95 4.22
CA ALA A 242 30.82 5.52 3.12
C ALA A 242 31.89 6.57 2.76
N GLU A 243 32.26 7.44 3.72
CA GLU A 243 33.21 8.54 3.47
C GLU A 243 34.52 8.05 2.86
N ASN A 244 35.02 6.89 3.26
CA ASN A 244 36.28 6.34 2.78
C ASN A 244 36.15 5.47 1.53
N LEU A 245 34.95 5.37 0.93
CA LEU A 245 34.72 4.60 -0.28
C LEU A 245 34.68 5.51 -1.52
N PRO A 246 35.20 5.07 -2.69
CA PRO A 246 35.09 5.83 -3.92
C PRO A 246 33.63 5.88 -4.44
N SER A 247 33.33 6.92 -5.25
CA SER A 247 32.05 6.96 -5.99
C SER A 247 31.85 5.69 -6.79
N GLY A 248 30.64 5.14 -6.73
CA GLY A 248 30.35 3.88 -7.40
C GLY A 248 29.03 3.26 -6.97
N VAL A 249 28.77 2.09 -7.54
CA VAL A 249 27.61 1.27 -7.18
C VAL A 249 28.07 0.19 -6.20
N TYR A 250 27.34 0.09 -5.11
CA TYR A 250 27.52 -0.88 -4.04
C TYR A 250 26.29 -1.73 -3.87
N ILE A 251 26.49 -2.93 -3.35
CA ILE A 251 25.42 -3.80 -2.93
C ILE A 251 25.50 -3.94 -1.42
N TYR A 252 24.42 -3.72 -0.70
CA TYR A 252 24.36 -4.10 0.69
C TYR A 252 23.46 -5.33 0.86
N ARG A 253 23.94 -6.24 1.70
CA ARG A 253 23.25 -7.48 2.03
C ARG A 253 22.83 -7.44 3.49
N ILE A 254 21.55 -7.57 3.75
CA ILE A 254 21.01 -7.79 5.08
C ILE A 254 20.72 -9.29 5.20
N SER A 255 21.27 -9.92 6.22
CA SER A 255 21.10 -11.35 6.46
C SER A 255 20.75 -11.64 7.90
N THR A 256 19.91 -12.65 8.09
CA THR A 256 19.62 -13.34 9.32
C THR A 256 20.15 -14.78 9.24
N GLU A 257 19.87 -15.61 10.23
CA GLU A 257 20.23 -17.04 10.20
C GLU A 257 19.53 -17.79 9.06
N LYS A 258 18.32 -17.38 8.68
CA LYS A 258 17.47 -18.09 7.71
C LYS A 258 17.34 -17.37 6.37
N PHE A 259 17.43 -16.03 6.34
CA PHE A 259 17.14 -15.24 5.15
C PHE A 259 18.22 -14.22 4.83
N SER A 260 18.28 -13.85 3.56
CA SER A 260 19.14 -12.80 3.07
C SER A 260 18.44 -11.97 1.99
N ARG A 261 18.66 -10.64 2.03
CA ARG A 261 18.17 -9.69 1.02
C ARG A 261 19.31 -8.81 0.55
N LEU A 262 19.33 -8.55 -0.75
CA LEU A 262 20.29 -7.67 -1.41
C LEU A 262 19.58 -6.41 -1.90
N SER A 263 20.25 -5.28 -1.82
CA SER A 263 19.78 -4.04 -2.44
C SER A 263 20.97 -3.20 -2.92
N LYS A 264 20.68 -2.28 -3.86
CA LYS A 264 21.69 -1.45 -4.52
C LYS A 264 21.74 -0.06 -3.90
N ALA A 265 22.95 0.44 -3.69
CA ALA A 265 23.22 1.83 -3.28
C ALA A 265 24.17 2.50 -4.25
N ILE A 266 23.96 3.78 -4.56
CA ILE A 266 24.75 4.58 -5.47
C ILE A 266 25.41 5.70 -4.68
N LEU A 267 26.73 5.65 -4.54
CA LEU A 267 27.54 6.68 -3.90
C LEU A 267 28.05 7.65 -4.96
N LEU A 268 27.76 8.93 -4.79
CA LEU A 268 28.23 10.03 -5.65
C LEU A 268 28.89 11.08 -4.77
N LYS A 269 30.21 11.23 -4.91
CA LYS A 269 31.01 12.29 -4.28
C LYS A 269 31.33 13.37 -5.28
#